data_d6cfa8751b9fab1f57f20e1975e8fe66
#
_entry.id   d6cfa8751b9fab1f57f20e1975e8fe66
#
_cell.length_a   1.000
_cell.length_b   1.000
_cell.length_c   1.000
_cell.angle_alpha   90.00
_cell.angle_beta   90.00
_cell.angle_gamma   90.00
#
_symmetry.space_group_name_H-M   'P 1'
#
loop_
_entity.id
_entity.type
_entity.pdbx_description
1 polymer ?
#
loop_
_entity_poly.entity_id
_entity_poly.type
_entity_poly.pdbx_seq_one_letter_code
_entity_poly.pdbx_strand_id
1 'polypeptide(L)'
;ARHVDHLPELPWETLRCEHDALAELYAEDFAFSVPRGVTLVSDDESVHFSSVLALHRASGTVHVDDTFVYLRKGFPLSLLPFTGRFGFHPTLAKALEPRAGAADEFREWAIELGIDWADAGCIAAAHNALLPLDGEELPELIGAALGRVKPVLDAHRAEYG
;
A
#
# COMPACT_ATOMS: atom_id res chain seq x y z
N ALA A 1 0.01 -6.38 16.91
CA ALA A 1 -0.47 -7.55 17.59
C ALA A 1 0.51 -8.71 17.47
N ARG A 2 0.72 -9.36 16.31
CA ARG A 2 1.55 -10.58 16.19
C ARG A 2 2.97 -10.40 16.75
N HIS A 3 3.68 -9.33 16.40
CA HIS A 3 5.05 -9.09 16.91
C HIS A 3 5.08 -8.81 18.40
N VAL A 4 4.09 -8.07 18.91
CA VAL A 4 3.95 -7.81 20.36
C VAL A 4 3.75 -9.12 21.13
N ASP A 5 2.95 -10.02 20.58
CA ASP A 5 2.66 -11.31 21.22
C ASP A 5 3.87 -12.26 21.20
N HIS A 6 4.72 -12.17 20.17
CA HIS A 6 5.92 -13.00 20.03
C HIS A 6 7.16 -12.44 20.73
N LEU A 7 7.22 -11.15 20.96
CA LEU A 7 8.35 -10.43 21.56
C LEU A 7 7.88 -9.50 22.66
N PRO A 8 7.18 -10.00 23.68
CA PRO A 8 6.56 -9.17 24.73
C PRO A 8 7.58 -8.42 25.60
N GLU A 9 8.85 -8.83 25.58
CA GLU A 9 9.93 -8.21 26.34
C GLU A 9 10.45 -6.90 25.70
N LEU A 10 10.07 -6.61 24.45
CA LEU A 10 10.45 -5.35 23.81
C LEU A 10 9.60 -4.19 24.34
N PRO A 11 10.16 -2.98 24.42
CA PRO A 11 9.45 -1.80 24.86
C PRO A 11 8.53 -1.27 23.74
N TRP A 12 7.47 -2.03 23.44
CA TRP A 12 6.48 -1.63 22.43
C TRP A 12 5.75 -0.36 22.84
N GLU A 13 5.61 0.56 21.89
CA GLU A 13 4.75 1.72 22.08
C GLU A 13 3.28 1.31 22.14
N THR A 14 2.50 2.05 22.91
CA THR A 14 1.07 1.82 23.07
C THR A 14 0.24 2.43 21.93
N LEU A 15 0.83 3.38 21.20
CA LEU A 15 0.19 4.00 20.05
C LEU A 15 0.25 3.04 18.84
N ARG A 16 -0.90 2.89 18.20
CA ARG A 16 -1.02 2.10 16.99
C ARG A 16 -1.23 3.00 15.79
N CYS A 17 -0.71 2.59 14.65
CA CYS A 17 -0.80 3.34 13.40
C CYS A 17 -2.22 3.49 12.85
N GLU A 18 -3.16 2.63 13.29
CA GLU A 18 -4.58 2.74 12.99
C GLU A 18 -5.29 3.81 13.87
N HIS A 19 -4.62 4.42 14.84
CA HIS A 19 -5.18 5.42 15.72
C HIS A 19 -4.77 6.83 15.31
N ASP A 20 -5.72 7.73 15.25
CA ASP A 20 -5.50 9.15 14.93
C ASP A 20 -4.43 9.80 15.79
N ALA A 21 -4.31 9.37 17.05
CA ALA A 21 -3.31 9.88 17.99
C ALA A 21 -1.85 9.73 17.52
N LEU A 22 -1.51 8.67 16.77
CA LEU A 22 -0.19 8.54 16.15
C LEU A 22 -0.03 9.52 15.00
N ALA A 23 -1.05 9.65 14.17
CA ALA A 23 -1.05 10.57 13.04
C ALA A 23 -0.92 12.02 13.52
N GLU A 24 -1.63 12.39 14.59
CA GLU A 24 -1.53 13.73 15.20
C GLU A 24 -0.14 14.01 15.78
N LEU A 25 0.45 13.02 16.47
CA LEU A 25 1.76 13.19 17.12
C LEU A 25 2.89 13.48 16.10
N TYR A 26 2.81 12.89 14.90
CA TYR A 26 3.82 13.03 13.87
C TYR A 26 3.34 13.83 12.65
N ALA A 27 2.25 14.60 12.78
CA ALA A 27 1.59 15.30 11.67
C ALA A 27 2.50 16.30 10.93
N GLU A 28 3.51 16.86 11.60
CA GLU A 28 4.46 17.79 10.99
C GLU A 28 5.41 17.07 10.02
N ASP A 29 5.83 15.84 10.37
CA ASP A 29 6.83 15.10 9.60
C ASP A 29 6.22 14.06 8.65
N PHE A 30 5.11 13.43 9.07
CA PHE A 30 4.51 12.32 8.35
C PHE A 30 3.00 12.47 8.16
N ALA A 31 2.51 11.90 7.06
CA ALA A 31 1.12 11.51 6.90
C ALA A 31 1.05 9.99 6.80
N PHE A 32 0.09 9.38 7.49
CA PHE A 32 -0.12 7.93 7.46
C PHE A 32 -1.40 7.58 6.71
N SER A 33 -1.39 6.43 6.04
CA SER A 33 -2.57 5.87 5.40
C SER A 33 -2.62 4.36 5.62
N VAL A 34 -3.79 3.86 5.99
CA VAL A 34 -4.05 2.44 6.22
C VAL A 34 -5.02 1.96 5.15
N PRO A 35 -4.71 0.90 4.40
CA PRO A 35 -5.62 0.36 3.40
C PRO A 35 -6.96 -0.05 4.02
N ARG A 36 -8.05 0.35 3.36
CA ARG A 36 -9.43 -0.02 3.76
C ARG A 36 -9.93 -1.22 2.98
N GLY A 37 -10.90 -1.93 3.50
CA GLY A 37 -11.50 -3.10 2.87
C GLY A 37 -10.59 -4.33 2.77
N VAL A 38 -9.45 -4.29 3.46
CA VAL A 38 -8.47 -5.39 3.53
C VAL A 38 -8.12 -5.70 4.97
N THR A 39 -7.86 -6.97 5.25
CA THR A 39 -7.42 -7.41 6.58
C THR A 39 -6.02 -6.88 6.86
N LEU A 40 -5.87 -6.02 7.88
CA LEU A 40 -4.57 -5.43 8.23
C LEU A 40 -3.61 -6.47 8.80
N VAL A 41 -4.10 -7.41 9.60
CA VAL A 41 -3.32 -8.52 10.15
C VAL A 41 -4.01 -9.82 9.78
N SER A 42 -3.47 -10.55 8.82
CA SER A 42 -4.02 -11.84 8.39
C SER A 42 -3.58 -12.97 9.32
N ASP A 43 -4.47 -13.91 9.58
CA ASP A 43 -4.13 -15.19 10.24
C ASP A 43 -3.35 -16.13 9.31
N ASP A 44 -3.48 -15.97 7.99
CA ASP A 44 -2.69 -16.67 6.98
C ASP A 44 -1.34 -15.96 6.78
N GLU A 45 -0.26 -16.58 7.25
CA GLU A 45 1.11 -16.06 7.12
C GLU A 45 1.59 -15.89 5.67
N SER A 46 0.92 -16.51 4.72
CA SER A 46 1.22 -16.33 3.29
C SER A 46 0.62 -15.05 2.69
N VAL A 47 -0.24 -14.36 3.45
CA VAL A 47 -0.87 -13.10 3.01
C VAL A 47 -0.04 -11.92 3.50
N HIS A 48 0.78 -11.42 2.62
CA HIS A 48 1.55 -10.20 2.80
C HIS A 48 0.93 -9.13 1.89
N PHE A 49 0.11 -8.26 2.43
CA PHE A 49 -0.52 -7.19 1.67
C PHE A 49 -0.65 -5.91 2.46
N SER A 50 -1.22 -5.99 3.65
CA SER A 50 -1.61 -4.81 4.38
C SER A 50 -0.43 -4.25 5.15
N SER A 51 -0.03 -3.06 4.79
CA SER A 51 0.97 -2.27 5.50
C SER A 51 0.45 -0.85 5.70
N VAL A 52 0.92 -0.18 6.73
CA VAL A 52 0.71 1.25 6.89
C VAL A 52 1.63 1.99 5.95
N LEU A 53 1.08 2.85 5.13
CA LEU A 53 1.86 3.72 4.28
C LEU A 53 2.22 5.00 5.03
N ALA A 54 3.42 5.53 4.82
CA ALA A 54 3.85 6.78 5.43
C ALA A 54 4.44 7.71 4.36
N LEU A 55 3.88 8.90 4.22
CA LEU A 55 4.47 9.98 3.45
C LEU A 55 5.34 10.83 4.37
N HIS A 56 6.65 10.83 4.15
CA HIS A 56 7.55 11.78 4.80
C HIS A 56 7.49 13.12 4.07
N ARG A 57 6.89 14.13 4.73
CA ARG A 57 6.53 15.40 4.10
C ARG A 57 7.73 16.17 3.57
N ALA A 58 8.81 16.25 4.34
CA ALA A 58 9.99 17.03 3.96
C ALA A 58 10.70 16.53 2.70
N SER A 59 10.66 15.21 2.42
CA SER A 59 11.28 14.62 1.21
C SER A 59 10.28 14.28 0.11
N GLY A 60 8.97 14.39 0.38
CA GLY A 60 7.93 13.91 -0.55
C GLY A 60 8.00 12.40 -0.82
N THR A 61 8.59 11.61 0.11
CA THR A 61 8.77 10.18 -0.11
C THR A 61 7.66 9.37 0.55
N VAL A 62 6.96 8.57 -0.24
CA VAL A 62 6.00 7.57 0.22
C VAL A 62 6.75 6.28 0.56
N HIS A 63 6.73 5.90 1.82
CA HIS A 63 7.22 4.62 2.29
C HIS A 63 6.08 3.61 2.28
N VAL A 64 6.30 2.48 1.62
CA VAL A 64 5.33 1.39 1.51
C VAL A 64 6.05 0.06 1.59
N ASP A 65 5.42 -0.89 2.28
CA ASP A 65 5.83 -2.27 2.31
C ASP A 65 4.99 -3.08 1.30
N ASP A 66 4.38 -4.17 1.69
CA ASP A 66 3.75 -5.16 0.80
C ASP A 66 2.46 -4.69 0.08
N THR A 67 1.91 -3.51 0.37
CA THR A 67 0.71 -3.01 -0.33
C THR A 67 0.97 -2.72 -1.80
N PHE A 68 2.11 -2.09 -2.10
CA PHE A 68 2.55 -1.83 -3.46
C PHE A 68 3.85 -2.57 -3.78
N VAL A 69 3.95 -3.03 -5.00
CA VAL A 69 5.17 -3.62 -5.54
C VAL A 69 5.65 -2.83 -6.76
N TYR A 70 6.96 -2.61 -6.83
CA TYR A 70 7.60 -2.04 -8.00
C TYR A 70 8.66 -3.02 -8.51
N LEU A 71 8.40 -3.63 -9.65
CA LEU A 71 9.32 -4.56 -10.28
C LEU A 71 10.27 -3.79 -11.20
N ARG A 72 11.47 -3.51 -10.72
CA ARG A 72 12.55 -2.96 -11.54
C ARG A 72 13.19 -4.07 -12.35
N LYS A 73 13.33 -3.86 -13.66
CA LYS A 73 14.02 -4.84 -14.52
C LYS A 73 15.53 -4.72 -14.31
N GLY A 74 16.13 -5.83 -13.85
CA GLY A 74 17.58 -6.00 -13.85
C GLY A 74 18.14 -6.30 -15.26
N PHE A 75 19.46 -6.14 -15.44
CA PHE A 75 20.15 -6.58 -16.65
C PHE A 75 19.99 -8.11 -16.84
N PRO A 76 19.70 -8.64 -18.07
CA PRO A 76 19.59 -7.92 -19.35
C PRO A 76 18.18 -7.40 -19.71
N LEU A 77 17.17 -7.65 -18.87
CA LEU A 77 15.78 -7.25 -19.14
C LEU A 77 15.57 -5.73 -19.18
N SER A 78 16.50 -4.95 -18.60
CA SER A 78 16.51 -3.50 -18.68
C SER A 78 16.71 -2.95 -20.08
N LEU A 79 17.18 -3.78 -21.05
CA LEU A 79 17.31 -3.43 -22.45
C LEU A 79 15.98 -3.51 -23.23
N LEU A 80 14.94 -4.08 -22.64
CA LEU A 80 13.61 -4.14 -23.26
C LEU A 80 12.87 -2.82 -23.01
N PRO A 81 12.14 -2.29 -24.00
CA PRO A 81 11.46 -1.00 -23.92
C PRO A 81 10.21 -1.01 -23.05
N PHE A 82 10.22 -1.75 -21.96
CA PHE A 82 9.15 -1.76 -20.98
C PHE A 82 9.65 -1.14 -19.69
N THR A 83 9.01 -0.12 -19.19
CA THR A 83 9.25 0.47 -17.87
C THR A 83 9.06 -0.55 -16.75
N GLY A 84 9.64 -0.32 -15.59
CA GLY A 84 9.33 -1.08 -14.38
C GLY A 84 7.82 -1.11 -14.14
N ARG A 85 7.32 -2.17 -13.51
CA ARG A 85 5.89 -2.32 -13.26
C ARG A 85 5.56 -1.99 -11.83
N PHE A 86 4.84 -0.89 -11.62
CA PHE A 86 4.22 -0.54 -10.34
C PHE A 86 2.83 -1.20 -10.25
N GLY A 87 2.42 -1.67 -9.08
CA GLY A 87 1.09 -2.25 -8.89
C GLY A 87 0.82 -2.68 -7.46
N PHE A 88 -0.38 -3.17 -7.20
CA PHE A 88 -0.71 -3.80 -5.94
C PHE A 88 -0.09 -5.19 -5.83
N HIS A 89 0.24 -5.59 -4.60
CA HIS A 89 0.80 -6.91 -4.35
C HIS A 89 -0.15 -8.03 -4.80
N PRO A 90 0.35 -9.14 -5.36
CA PRO A 90 -0.50 -10.22 -5.89
C PRO A 90 -1.43 -10.89 -4.87
N THR A 91 -1.15 -10.75 -3.57
CA THR A 91 -1.99 -11.32 -2.50
C THR A 91 -3.25 -10.50 -2.21
N LEU A 92 -3.52 -9.40 -2.93
CA LEU A 92 -4.72 -8.57 -2.75
C LEU A 92 -6.01 -9.41 -2.71
N ALA A 93 -6.16 -10.39 -3.61
CA ALA A 93 -7.35 -11.24 -3.66
C ALA A 93 -7.63 -11.99 -2.33
N LYS A 94 -6.58 -12.34 -1.60
CA LYS A 94 -6.68 -13.01 -0.30
C LYS A 94 -6.78 -12.02 0.87
N ALA A 95 -6.33 -10.79 0.64
CA ALA A 95 -6.31 -9.76 1.67
C ALA A 95 -7.66 -9.03 1.80
N LEU A 96 -8.47 -8.99 0.74
CA LEU A 96 -9.80 -8.39 0.80
C LEU A 96 -10.64 -9.07 1.90
N GLU A 97 -11.27 -8.26 2.73
CA GLU A 97 -12.16 -8.76 3.79
C GLU A 97 -13.34 -9.50 3.18
N PRO A 98 -13.72 -10.70 3.70
CA PRO A 98 -14.81 -11.52 3.14
C PRO A 98 -16.19 -10.94 3.50
N ARG A 99 -16.49 -9.74 3.00
CA ARG A 99 -17.75 -9.02 3.23
C ARG A 99 -18.13 -8.12 2.07
N ALA A 100 -19.39 -7.80 1.98
CA ALA A 100 -19.91 -6.82 1.03
C ALA A 100 -19.25 -5.45 1.23
N GLY A 101 -18.98 -4.75 0.14
CA GLY A 101 -18.41 -3.41 0.13
C GLY A 101 -16.89 -3.36 0.26
N ALA A 102 -16.21 -4.42 0.71
CA ALA A 102 -14.76 -4.39 0.96
C ALA A 102 -13.94 -4.01 -0.28
N ALA A 103 -14.28 -4.55 -1.46
CA ALA A 103 -13.61 -4.21 -2.72
C ALA A 103 -13.82 -2.74 -3.13
N ASP A 104 -14.97 -2.15 -2.78
CA ASP A 104 -15.25 -0.74 -3.06
C ASP A 104 -14.50 0.16 -2.11
N GLU A 105 -14.48 -0.14 -0.82
CA GLU A 105 -13.70 0.58 0.18
C GLU A 105 -12.21 0.59 -0.14
N PHE A 106 -11.67 -0.56 -0.61
CA PHE A 106 -10.28 -0.63 -1.06
C PHE A 106 -10.03 0.27 -2.27
N ARG A 107 -10.94 0.24 -3.26
CA ARG A 107 -10.83 1.07 -4.45
C ARG A 107 -10.88 2.56 -4.11
N GLU A 108 -11.84 2.96 -3.26
CA GLU A 108 -12.00 4.35 -2.80
C GLU A 108 -10.76 4.82 -2.05
N TRP A 109 -10.27 4.01 -1.09
CA TRP A 109 -9.05 4.29 -0.37
C TRP A 109 -7.86 4.55 -1.32
N ALA A 110 -7.68 3.71 -2.33
CA ALA A 110 -6.56 3.84 -3.25
C ALA A 110 -6.66 5.13 -4.09
N ILE A 111 -7.88 5.52 -4.51
CA ILE A 111 -8.12 6.77 -5.25
C ILE A 111 -7.81 7.98 -4.36
N GLU A 112 -8.35 7.99 -3.15
CA GLU A 112 -8.11 9.06 -2.17
C GLU A 112 -6.62 9.21 -1.87
N LEU A 113 -5.90 8.10 -1.64
CA LEU A 113 -4.46 8.10 -1.45
C LEU A 113 -3.72 8.80 -2.60
N GLY A 114 -4.09 8.48 -3.84
CA GLY A 114 -3.49 9.10 -5.02
C GLY A 114 -3.73 10.61 -5.07
N ILE A 115 -4.92 11.06 -4.70
CA ILE A 115 -5.29 12.48 -4.67
C ILE A 115 -4.58 13.20 -3.52
N ASP A 116 -4.63 12.64 -2.31
CA ASP A 116 -4.11 13.27 -1.09
C ASP A 116 -2.58 13.40 -1.13
N TRP A 117 -1.90 12.49 -1.82
CA TRP A 117 -0.44 12.46 -1.93
C TRP A 117 0.05 12.71 -3.37
N ALA A 118 -0.73 13.46 -4.17
CA ALA A 118 -0.43 13.74 -5.58
C ALA A 118 0.94 14.39 -5.79
N ASP A 119 1.39 15.18 -4.80
CA ASP A 119 2.69 15.88 -4.84
C ASP A 119 3.88 15.00 -4.39
N ALA A 120 3.68 13.69 -4.16
CA ALA A 120 4.77 12.81 -3.79
C ALA A 120 5.83 12.74 -4.90
N GLY A 121 7.10 12.92 -4.53
CA GLY A 121 8.23 12.90 -5.48
C GLY A 121 8.90 11.53 -5.63
N CYS A 122 8.61 10.58 -4.73
CA CYS A 122 9.23 9.26 -4.74
C CYS A 122 8.39 8.23 -4.00
N ILE A 123 8.42 6.99 -4.47
CA ILE A 123 7.92 5.82 -3.73
C ILE A 123 9.11 4.96 -3.32
N ALA A 124 9.27 4.74 -2.01
CA ALA A 124 10.23 3.81 -1.43
C ALA A 124 9.49 2.50 -1.08
N ALA A 125 9.52 1.54 -2.00
CA ALA A 125 8.97 0.22 -1.76
C ALA A 125 9.99 -0.65 -1.01
N ALA A 126 9.62 -1.14 0.17
CA ALA A 126 10.43 -2.09 0.91
C ALA A 126 10.76 -3.31 0.01
N HIS A 127 11.84 -3.98 0.20
CA HIS A 127 12.30 -5.14 -0.56
C HIS A 127 12.73 -4.90 -2.02
N ASN A 128 12.30 -3.83 -2.72
CA ASN A 128 12.45 -3.77 -4.16
C ASN A 128 13.28 -2.58 -4.66
N ALA A 129 12.77 -1.38 -4.58
CA ALA A 129 13.46 -0.23 -5.18
C ALA A 129 12.81 1.12 -4.82
N LEU A 130 13.55 2.17 -5.11
CA LEU A 130 13.02 3.53 -5.19
C LEU A 130 12.43 3.75 -6.59
N LEU A 131 11.25 4.32 -6.63
CA LEU A 131 10.60 4.80 -7.84
C LEU A 131 10.48 6.33 -7.75
N PRO A 132 11.38 7.10 -8.38
CA PRO A 132 11.18 8.52 -8.57
C PRO A 132 9.93 8.76 -9.41
N LEU A 133 9.16 9.78 -9.06
CA LEU A 133 7.92 10.15 -9.76
C LEU A 133 8.16 11.31 -10.73
N ASP A 134 9.34 11.36 -11.34
CA ASP A 134 9.72 12.38 -12.31
C ASP A 134 8.82 12.30 -13.57
N GLY A 135 7.85 13.18 -13.66
CA GLY A 135 6.89 13.24 -14.76
C GLY A 135 5.78 12.19 -14.72
N GLU A 136 5.71 11.39 -13.69
CA GLU A 136 4.59 10.50 -13.42
C GLU A 136 3.86 10.96 -12.15
N GLU A 137 2.56 11.12 -12.24
CA GLU A 137 1.73 11.50 -11.09
C GLU A 137 1.26 10.25 -10.35
N LEU A 138 1.33 10.27 -9.03
CA LEU A 138 0.88 9.16 -8.19
C LEU A 138 -0.58 8.73 -8.49
N PRO A 139 -1.53 9.64 -8.75
CA PRO A 139 -2.90 9.28 -9.15
C PRO A 139 -2.95 8.40 -10.41
N GLU A 140 -2.11 8.70 -11.42
CA GLU A 140 -2.08 7.93 -12.68
C GLU A 140 -1.53 6.53 -12.46
N LEU A 141 -0.47 6.39 -11.66
CA LEU A 141 0.11 5.10 -11.30
C LEU A 141 -0.89 4.22 -10.55
N ILE A 142 -1.59 4.80 -9.56
CA ILE A 142 -2.63 4.11 -8.79
C ILE A 142 -3.81 3.75 -9.69
N GLY A 143 -4.26 4.65 -10.55
CA GLY A 143 -5.33 4.39 -11.51
C GLY A 143 -5.00 3.22 -12.44
N ALA A 144 -3.77 3.19 -12.96
CA ALA A 144 -3.29 2.08 -13.78
C ALA A 144 -3.20 0.77 -12.98
N ALA A 145 -2.79 0.83 -11.70
CA ALA A 145 -2.74 -0.34 -10.82
C ALA A 145 -4.15 -0.87 -10.53
N LEU A 146 -5.12 0.01 -10.23
CA LEU A 146 -6.53 -0.36 -10.04
C LEU A 146 -7.14 -0.99 -11.30
N GLY A 147 -6.81 -0.46 -12.49
CA GLY A 147 -7.23 -1.06 -13.75
C GLY A 147 -6.78 -2.52 -13.90
N ARG A 148 -5.56 -2.84 -13.44
CA ARG A 148 -5.03 -4.22 -13.51
C ARG A 148 -5.67 -5.17 -12.52
N VAL A 149 -6.06 -4.70 -11.33
CA VAL A 149 -6.71 -5.53 -10.31
C VAL A 149 -8.23 -5.51 -10.40
N LYS A 150 -8.79 -4.80 -11.39
CA LYS A 150 -10.25 -4.75 -11.60
C LYS A 150 -10.90 -6.14 -11.61
N PRO A 151 -10.35 -7.18 -12.29
CA PRO A 151 -10.94 -8.51 -12.26
C PRO A 151 -11.00 -9.13 -10.87
N VAL A 152 -10.02 -8.84 -9.99
CA VAL A 152 -10.00 -9.30 -8.59
C VAL A 152 -11.13 -8.64 -7.81
N LEU A 153 -11.27 -7.31 -7.96
CA LEU A 153 -12.34 -6.56 -7.27
C LEU A 153 -13.72 -6.97 -7.75
N ASP A 154 -13.88 -7.20 -9.06
CA ASP A 154 -15.16 -7.65 -9.63
C ASP A 154 -15.52 -9.06 -9.16
N ALA A 155 -14.56 -9.98 -9.09
CA ALA A 155 -14.78 -11.33 -8.56
C ALA A 155 -15.19 -11.27 -7.09
N HIS A 156 -14.55 -10.43 -6.28
CA HIS A 156 -14.92 -10.25 -4.87
C HIS A 156 -16.34 -9.70 -4.72
N ARG A 157 -16.74 -8.69 -5.53
CA ARG A 157 -18.11 -8.16 -5.53
C ARG A 157 -19.15 -9.23 -5.92
N ALA A 158 -18.79 -10.09 -6.88
CA ALA A 158 -19.70 -11.17 -7.30
C ALA A 158 -19.91 -12.24 -6.21
N GLU A 159 -18.91 -12.40 -5.32
CA GLU A 159 -18.95 -13.38 -4.22
C GLU A 159 -19.65 -12.83 -2.97
N TYR A 160 -19.41 -11.55 -2.63
CA TYR A 160 -19.81 -10.96 -1.34
C TYR A 160 -20.76 -9.76 -1.46
N GLY A 161 -21.02 -9.24 -2.67
CA GLY A 161 -21.81 -8.02 -2.95
C GLY A 161 -23.30 -8.18 -3.17
#